data_97741987b895981d32253faf729ad118
#
_entry.id   97741987b895981d32253faf729ad118
#
_cell.length_a   1.000
_cell.length_b   1.000
_cell.length_c   1.000
_cell.angle_alpha   90.00
_cell.angle_beta   90.00
_cell.angle_gamma   90.00
#
_symmetry.space_group_name_H-M   'P 1'
#
loop_
_entity.id
_entity.type
_entity.pdbx_description
1 polymer ?
#
loop_
_entity_poly.entity_id
_entity_poly.type
_entity_poly.pdbx_seq_one_letter_code
_entity_poly.pdbx_strand_id
1 'polypeptide(L)'
;MKPAGMLYRIALICFIPLFLSSCGEDDLKKAATISSKKIVFTKDRSLKVEIVFSDSAIVKAKGNAPILDQVSPSSGSKYQEMPEGVNITFFDPMQKITGTLVSDYAIRKETEQLTIFRKNVVVVRDDMTFNTEELTWDQQKKMFFSPKGIITRPDGTIYNAINFKAPEDFSSFDSELASGETYVKGDLTP
;
A
#
# COMPACT_ATOMS: atom_id res chain seq x y z
N MET A 1 24.01 -82.58 -25.77
CA MET A 1 23.06 -81.58 -25.17
C MET A 1 23.82 -80.24 -25.12
N LYS A 2 23.24 -79.18 -25.74
CA LYS A 2 23.93 -77.95 -26.05
C LYS A 2 23.98 -76.93 -24.90
N PRO A 3 25.17 -76.39 -24.52
CA PRO A 3 25.29 -75.45 -23.40
C PRO A 3 24.92 -73.99 -23.77
N ALA A 4 24.24 -73.75 -24.92
CA ALA A 4 23.98 -72.40 -25.42
C ALA A 4 22.93 -71.63 -24.59
N GLY A 5 22.05 -72.30 -23.84
CA GLY A 5 20.98 -71.67 -23.05
C GLY A 5 21.44 -71.06 -21.71
N MET A 6 22.58 -71.53 -21.21
CA MET A 6 23.08 -71.07 -19.92
C MET A 6 23.86 -69.73 -20.04
N LEU A 7 24.60 -69.56 -21.13
CA LEU A 7 25.31 -68.29 -21.45
C LEU A 7 24.37 -67.15 -21.72
N TYR A 8 23.22 -67.41 -22.36
CA TYR A 8 22.22 -66.36 -22.65
C TYR A 8 21.51 -65.86 -21.37
N ARG A 9 21.28 -66.78 -20.43
CA ARG A 9 20.67 -66.39 -19.11
C ARG A 9 21.63 -65.60 -18.22
N ILE A 10 22.94 -65.86 -18.31
CA ILE A 10 23.96 -65.10 -17.56
C ILE A 10 24.12 -63.71 -18.18
N ALA A 11 24.11 -63.58 -19.52
CA ALA A 11 24.18 -62.29 -20.24
C ALA A 11 22.94 -61.42 -19.94
N LEU A 12 21.75 -62.02 -19.80
CA LEU A 12 20.52 -61.26 -19.50
C LEU A 12 20.52 -60.69 -18.06
N ILE A 13 21.14 -61.43 -17.07
CA ILE A 13 21.21 -61.00 -15.66
C ILE A 13 22.23 -59.85 -15.49
N CYS A 14 23.31 -59.78 -16.29
CA CYS A 14 24.30 -58.72 -16.20
C CYS A 14 23.82 -57.41 -16.84
N PHE A 15 22.75 -57.41 -17.66
CA PHE A 15 22.27 -56.19 -18.37
C PHE A 15 21.26 -55.39 -17.53
N ILE A 16 20.69 -55.97 -16.46
CA ILE A 16 19.68 -55.30 -15.62
C ILE A 16 20.24 -54.19 -14.71
N PRO A 17 21.48 -54.24 -14.19
CA PRO A 17 21.95 -53.18 -13.27
C PRO A 17 22.39 -51.89 -13.94
N LEU A 18 22.43 -51.81 -15.29
CA LEU A 18 22.88 -50.61 -16.01
C LEU A 18 21.83 -49.49 -16.11
N PHE A 19 20.58 -49.75 -15.74
CA PHE A 19 19.50 -48.76 -15.82
C PHE A 19 19.17 -48.04 -14.52
N LEU A 20 19.87 -48.28 -13.43
CA LEU A 20 19.58 -47.69 -12.11
C LEU A 20 20.49 -46.52 -11.70
N SER A 21 21.34 -46.01 -12.59
CA SER A 21 22.26 -44.91 -12.29
C SER A 21 21.89 -43.60 -12.99
N SER A 22 20.58 -43.33 -13.15
CA SER A 22 20.14 -42.02 -13.66
C SER A 22 19.18 -41.37 -12.64
N CYS A 23 19.72 -41.04 -11.49
CA CYS A 23 19.11 -40.04 -10.62
C CYS A 23 20.15 -38.94 -10.50
N GLY A 24 20.05 -37.96 -11.41
CA GLY A 24 21.00 -36.87 -11.49
C GLY A 24 20.81 -35.89 -10.35
N GLU A 25 21.86 -35.70 -9.55
CA GLU A 25 21.96 -34.60 -8.57
C GLU A 25 21.81 -33.20 -9.20
N ASP A 26 21.76 -33.10 -10.53
CA ASP A 26 21.62 -31.83 -11.24
C ASP A 26 20.23 -31.20 -11.14
N ASP A 27 19.18 -31.99 -10.91
CA ASP A 27 17.82 -31.45 -10.78
C ASP A 27 17.59 -30.78 -9.42
N LEU A 28 18.27 -31.24 -8.37
CA LEU A 28 18.24 -30.57 -7.06
C LEU A 28 19.03 -29.25 -7.08
N LYS A 29 20.12 -29.17 -7.84
CA LYS A 29 20.86 -27.90 -8.01
C LYS A 29 20.07 -26.89 -8.84
N LYS A 30 19.32 -27.33 -9.84
CA LYS A 30 18.40 -26.44 -10.60
C LYS A 30 17.23 -25.97 -9.75
N ALA A 31 16.66 -26.80 -8.89
CA ALA A 31 15.59 -26.42 -7.98
C ALA A 31 16.05 -25.37 -6.93
N ALA A 32 17.29 -25.51 -6.41
CA ALA A 32 17.87 -24.54 -5.50
C ALA A 32 18.15 -23.17 -6.17
N THR A 33 18.44 -23.18 -7.48
CA THR A 33 18.69 -21.95 -8.25
C THR A 33 17.42 -21.17 -8.57
N ILE A 34 16.24 -21.81 -8.53
CA ILE A 34 14.94 -21.16 -8.77
C ILE A 34 14.44 -20.44 -7.49
N SER A 35 14.87 -20.90 -6.31
CA SER A 35 14.42 -20.37 -5.01
C SER A 35 15.03 -19.01 -4.60
N SER A 36 16.04 -18.52 -5.30
CA SER A 36 16.70 -17.25 -4.99
C SER A 36 16.65 -16.24 -6.14
N LYS A 37 15.51 -16.16 -6.86
CA LYS A 37 15.30 -15.04 -7.77
C LYS A 37 15.18 -13.78 -6.91
N LYS A 38 16.32 -13.19 -6.58
CA LYS A 38 16.43 -11.91 -5.90
C LYS A 38 15.55 -10.94 -6.67
N ILE A 39 14.47 -10.48 -6.05
CA ILE A 39 13.62 -9.46 -6.65
C ILE A 39 14.51 -8.24 -6.82
N VAL A 40 14.86 -7.92 -8.05
CA VAL A 40 15.63 -6.73 -8.37
C VAL A 40 14.62 -5.60 -8.52
N PHE A 41 14.76 -4.58 -7.68
CA PHE A 41 13.99 -3.34 -7.80
C PHE A 41 14.84 -2.34 -8.59
N THR A 42 14.23 -1.70 -9.57
CA THR A 42 14.75 -0.43 -10.09
C THR A 42 14.03 0.68 -9.32
N LYS A 43 14.80 1.56 -8.69
CA LYS A 43 14.28 2.65 -7.87
C LYS A 43 14.86 3.96 -8.40
N ASP A 44 13.99 4.82 -8.91
CA ASP A 44 14.33 6.17 -9.36
C ASP A 44 13.85 7.16 -8.32
N ARG A 45 14.77 7.98 -7.79
CA ARG A 45 14.50 8.94 -6.73
C ARG A 45 14.43 10.37 -7.27
N SER A 46 13.34 11.05 -6.94
CA SER A 46 13.13 12.48 -7.14
C SER A 46 13.06 13.20 -5.81
N LEU A 47 13.61 14.42 -5.76
CA LEU A 47 13.64 15.26 -4.56
C LEU A 47 12.75 16.48 -4.73
N LYS A 48 12.09 16.90 -3.64
CA LYS A 48 11.25 18.11 -3.58
C LYS A 48 10.19 18.12 -4.67
N VAL A 49 9.37 17.06 -4.71
CA VAL A 49 8.38 16.83 -5.77
C VAL A 49 7.08 17.52 -5.43
N GLU A 50 6.51 18.26 -6.40
CA GLU A 50 5.11 18.68 -6.39
C GLU A 50 4.29 17.69 -7.23
N ILE A 51 3.20 17.21 -6.67
CA ILE A 51 2.26 16.28 -7.30
C ILE A 51 0.94 17.02 -7.47
N VAL A 52 0.48 17.21 -8.71
CA VAL A 52 -0.80 17.85 -8.99
C VAL A 52 -1.81 16.79 -9.40
N PHE A 53 -2.89 16.73 -8.67
CA PHE A 53 -4.04 15.90 -8.99
C PHE A 53 -5.15 16.76 -9.58
N SER A 54 -5.57 16.44 -10.81
CA SER A 54 -6.65 17.16 -11.50
C SER A 54 -7.66 16.17 -12.09
N ASP A 55 -8.92 16.57 -12.08
CA ASP A 55 -10.02 15.89 -12.75
C ASP A 55 -10.75 16.92 -13.65
N SER A 56 -10.97 16.55 -14.92
CA SER A 56 -11.67 17.41 -15.90
C SER A 56 -11.06 18.82 -16.01
N ALA A 57 -9.72 18.90 -16.06
CA ALA A 57 -8.93 20.13 -16.11
C ALA A 57 -9.07 21.04 -14.86
N ILE A 58 -9.69 20.59 -13.78
CA ILE A 58 -9.79 21.32 -12.52
C ILE A 58 -8.83 20.67 -11.53
N VAL A 59 -7.91 21.47 -10.95
CA VAL A 59 -7.01 20.99 -9.89
C VAL A 59 -7.84 20.70 -8.64
N LYS A 60 -7.77 19.46 -8.16
CA LYS A 60 -8.46 18.95 -6.96
C LYS A 60 -7.56 18.93 -5.74
N ALA A 61 -6.27 18.61 -5.96
CA ALA A 61 -5.30 18.57 -4.89
C ALA A 61 -3.89 18.87 -5.39
N LYS A 62 -3.06 19.42 -4.51
CA LYS A 62 -1.61 19.56 -4.69
C LYS A 62 -0.89 18.90 -3.52
N GLY A 63 0.03 18.01 -3.82
CA GLY A 63 0.88 17.33 -2.85
C GLY A 63 2.32 17.79 -2.96
N ASN A 64 3.01 17.90 -1.84
CA ASN A 64 4.45 18.16 -1.77
C ASN A 64 5.10 17.03 -0.98
N ALA A 65 6.09 16.36 -1.58
CA ALA A 65 6.86 15.31 -0.95
C ALA A 65 8.36 15.66 -1.00
N PRO A 66 9.10 15.54 0.13
CA PRO A 66 10.54 15.73 0.13
C PRO A 66 11.26 14.75 -0.78
N ILE A 67 10.81 13.50 -0.78
CA ILE A 67 11.33 12.39 -1.60
C ILE A 67 10.15 11.65 -2.23
N LEU A 68 10.30 11.35 -3.53
CA LEU A 68 9.43 10.42 -4.25
C LEU A 68 10.29 9.36 -4.93
N ASP A 69 10.10 8.12 -4.55
CA ASP A 69 10.75 6.96 -5.12
C ASP A 69 9.79 6.23 -6.07
N GLN A 70 10.13 6.22 -7.35
CA GLN A 70 9.45 5.38 -8.34
C GLN A 70 10.03 3.97 -8.28
N VAL A 71 9.24 3.00 -7.85
CA VAL A 71 9.70 1.60 -7.69
C VAL A 71 9.12 0.73 -8.79
N SER A 72 10.01 0.10 -9.53
CA SER A 72 9.68 -0.86 -10.59
C SER A 72 10.23 -2.23 -10.20
N PRO A 73 9.43 -3.10 -9.56
CA PRO A 73 9.85 -4.45 -9.22
C PRO A 73 9.98 -5.30 -10.49
N SER A 74 10.87 -6.29 -10.49
CA SER A 74 11.01 -7.25 -11.59
C SER A 74 9.77 -8.13 -11.78
N SER A 75 8.88 -8.16 -10.80
CA SER A 75 7.60 -8.87 -10.81
C SER A 75 6.60 -8.09 -9.95
N GLY A 76 5.40 -7.90 -10.48
CA GLY A 76 4.34 -7.11 -9.82
C GLY A 76 4.16 -5.71 -10.40
N SER A 77 3.24 -4.95 -9.84
CA SER A 77 2.89 -3.61 -10.32
C SER A 77 3.89 -2.56 -9.83
N LYS A 78 4.13 -1.55 -10.65
CA LYS A 78 4.90 -0.36 -10.26
C LYS A 78 4.14 0.44 -9.19
N TYR A 79 4.90 1.09 -8.33
CA TYR A 79 4.34 1.98 -7.32
C TYR A 79 5.27 3.17 -7.04
N GLN A 80 4.71 4.21 -6.48
CA GLN A 80 5.44 5.38 -5.99
C GLN A 80 5.43 5.36 -4.47
N GLU A 81 6.56 5.66 -3.86
CA GLU A 81 6.74 5.69 -2.41
C GLU A 81 7.23 7.07 -1.99
N MET A 82 6.64 7.64 -0.95
CA MET A 82 7.04 8.90 -0.32
C MET A 82 7.49 8.58 1.11
N PRO A 83 8.76 8.17 1.29
CA PRO A 83 9.24 7.63 2.57
C PRO A 83 9.43 8.69 3.66
N GLU A 84 9.52 9.97 3.29
CA GLU A 84 9.63 11.11 4.21
C GLU A 84 8.33 11.91 4.29
N GLY A 85 7.21 11.24 3.95
CA GLY A 85 5.88 11.79 4.06
C GLY A 85 5.46 12.68 2.90
N VAL A 86 4.25 13.22 3.06
CA VAL A 86 3.61 14.10 2.09
C VAL A 86 2.71 15.09 2.79
N ASN A 87 2.61 16.29 2.21
CA ASN A 87 1.62 17.30 2.59
C ASN A 87 0.75 17.59 1.37
N ILE A 88 -0.57 17.42 1.50
CA ILE A 88 -1.54 17.62 0.43
C ILE A 88 -2.50 18.72 0.81
N THR A 89 -2.76 19.64 -0.13
CA THR A 89 -3.79 20.66 -0.03
C THR A 89 -4.91 20.36 -1.02
N PHE A 90 -6.15 20.32 -0.55
CA PHE A 90 -7.35 20.09 -1.35
C PHE A 90 -8.02 21.40 -1.73
N PHE A 91 -8.64 21.41 -2.91
CA PHE A 91 -9.30 22.59 -3.47
C PHE A 91 -10.71 22.28 -3.95
N ASP A 92 -11.61 23.25 -3.79
CA ASP A 92 -12.90 23.22 -4.44
C ASP A 92 -12.80 23.64 -5.94
N PRO A 93 -13.89 23.57 -6.72
CA PRO A 93 -13.89 23.99 -8.12
C PRO A 93 -13.51 25.47 -8.33
N MET A 94 -13.67 26.33 -7.31
CA MET A 94 -13.28 27.74 -7.33
C MET A 94 -11.84 27.97 -6.88
N GLN A 95 -11.06 26.89 -6.67
CA GLN A 95 -9.67 26.91 -6.22
C GLN A 95 -9.49 27.45 -4.78
N LYS A 96 -10.54 27.43 -3.98
CA LYS A 96 -10.45 27.72 -2.54
C LYS A 96 -9.96 26.45 -1.83
N ILE A 97 -9.09 26.63 -0.84
CA ILE A 97 -8.62 25.51 0.01
C ILE A 97 -9.79 25.00 0.85
N THR A 98 -10.03 23.70 0.78
CA THR A 98 -11.07 22.99 1.54
C THR A 98 -10.52 22.14 2.66
N GLY A 99 -9.22 21.84 2.64
CA GLY A 99 -8.57 21.07 3.68
C GLY A 99 -7.13 20.73 3.34
N THR A 100 -6.45 20.14 4.31
CA THR A 100 -5.09 19.62 4.17
C THR A 100 -4.98 18.22 4.71
N LEU A 101 -4.03 17.44 4.19
CA LEU A 101 -3.66 16.12 4.68
C LEU A 101 -2.15 16.05 4.82
N VAL A 102 -1.67 15.60 5.95
CA VAL A 102 -0.24 15.30 6.17
C VAL A 102 -0.10 13.85 6.64
N SER A 103 1.02 13.23 6.28
CA SER A 103 1.42 11.92 6.78
C SER A 103 2.93 11.77 6.72
N ASP A 104 3.51 10.93 7.58
CA ASP A 104 4.95 10.66 7.59
C ASP A 104 5.39 9.66 6.51
N TYR A 105 4.44 8.96 5.89
CA TYR A 105 4.69 8.00 4.84
C TYR A 105 3.49 7.90 3.91
N ALA A 106 3.74 7.76 2.61
CA ALA A 106 2.70 7.41 1.66
C ALA A 106 3.21 6.48 0.56
N ILE A 107 2.30 5.65 0.03
CA ILE A 107 2.53 4.79 -1.12
C ILE A 107 1.36 4.91 -2.10
N ARG A 108 1.67 5.16 -3.37
CA ARG A 108 0.70 5.22 -4.45
C ARG A 108 0.87 4.02 -5.36
N LYS A 109 -0.17 3.23 -5.48
CA LYS A 109 -0.27 2.07 -6.37
C LYS A 109 -0.99 2.49 -7.64
N GLU A 110 -0.24 2.77 -8.70
CA GLU A 110 -0.77 3.35 -9.94
C GLU A 110 -1.84 2.48 -10.62
N THR A 111 -1.57 1.18 -10.74
CA THR A 111 -2.49 0.22 -11.39
C THR A 111 -3.80 0.07 -10.62
N GLU A 112 -3.74 0.11 -9.29
CA GLU A 112 -4.89 -0.05 -8.41
C GLU A 112 -5.62 1.29 -8.20
N GLN A 113 -5.01 2.41 -8.58
CA GLN A 113 -5.46 3.78 -8.32
C GLN A 113 -5.71 4.06 -6.84
N LEU A 114 -4.87 3.47 -5.98
CA LEU A 114 -4.91 3.62 -4.53
C LEU A 114 -3.71 4.43 -4.04
N THR A 115 -3.97 5.37 -3.13
CA THR A 115 -2.92 6.01 -2.34
C THR A 115 -3.16 5.71 -0.87
N ILE A 116 -2.16 5.15 -0.19
CA ILE A 116 -2.23 4.77 1.22
C ILE A 116 -1.28 5.68 1.99
N PHE A 117 -1.83 6.44 2.90
CA PHE A 117 -1.11 7.31 3.83
C PHE A 117 -0.97 6.59 5.16
N ARG A 118 0.20 6.65 5.77
CA ARG A 118 0.51 5.95 7.02
C ARG A 118 1.35 6.80 7.96
N LYS A 119 1.21 6.52 9.24
CA LYS A 119 1.93 7.15 10.35
C LYS A 119 1.56 8.62 10.49
N ASN A 120 1.00 8.96 11.62
CA ASN A 120 0.63 10.33 11.96
C ASN A 120 -0.19 11.02 10.86
N VAL A 121 -1.18 10.33 10.31
CA VAL A 121 -2.05 10.91 9.30
C VAL A 121 -2.99 11.90 9.94
N VAL A 122 -2.95 13.15 9.50
CA VAL A 122 -3.80 14.23 9.99
C VAL A 122 -4.50 14.90 8.81
N VAL A 123 -5.83 14.87 8.82
CA VAL A 123 -6.67 15.64 7.89
C VAL A 123 -7.26 16.81 8.65
N VAL A 124 -7.07 18.04 8.16
CA VAL A 124 -7.61 19.25 8.76
C VAL A 124 -8.58 19.91 7.80
N ARG A 125 -9.75 20.25 8.31
CA ARG A 125 -10.79 21.03 7.65
C ARG A 125 -11.33 22.09 8.59
N ASP A 126 -12.18 22.99 8.05
CA ASP A 126 -12.80 24.06 8.83
C ASP A 126 -13.66 23.52 10.00
N ASP A 127 -14.29 22.35 9.82
CA ASP A 127 -15.28 21.76 10.73
C ASP A 127 -14.78 20.57 11.53
N MET A 128 -13.55 20.05 11.22
CA MET A 128 -12.98 18.91 11.93
C MET A 128 -11.47 18.74 11.71
N THR A 129 -10.82 18.07 12.64
CA THR A 129 -9.52 17.43 12.48
C THR A 129 -9.70 15.92 12.63
N PHE A 130 -9.21 15.14 11.65
CA PHE A 130 -9.22 13.68 11.71
C PHE A 130 -7.80 13.15 11.82
N ASN A 131 -7.51 12.41 12.89
CA ASN A 131 -6.22 11.80 13.17
C ASN A 131 -6.33 10.28 13.05
N THR A 132 -5.44 9.66 12.29
CA THR A 132 -5.39 8.20 12.10
C THR A 132 -3.98 7.71 11.81
N GLU A 133 -3.73 6.41 11.98
CA GLU A 133 -2.49 5.75 11.57
C GLU A 133 -2.49 5.32 10.11
N GLU A 134 -3.67 5.14 9.51
CA GLU A 134 -3.79 4.76 8.10
C GLU A 134 -5.04 5.37 7.47
N LEU A 135 -4.84 5.98 6.30
CA LEU A 135 -5.92 6.50 5.46
C LEU A 135 -5.66 6.04 4.02
N THR A 136 -6.65 5.45 3.39
CA THR A 136 -6.58 5.02 2.00
C THR A 136 -7.47 5.91 1.14
N TRP A 137 -6.90 6.48 0.09
CA TRP A 137 -7.62 7.17 -0.96
C TRP A 137 -7.82 6.25 -2.15
N ASP A 138 -9.06 5.89 -2.42
CA ASP A 138 -9.48 5.13 -3.59
C ASP A 138 -9.97 6.11 -4.66
N GLN A 139 -9.14 6.36 -5.66
CA GLN A 139 -9.42 7.34 -6.72
C GLN A 139 -10.55 6.85 -7.65
N GLN A 140 -10.72 5.53 -7.81
CA GLN A 140 -11.83 4.99 -8.62
C GLN A 140 -13.18 5.23 -7.95
N LYS A 141 -13.24 5.05 -6.63
CA LYS A 141 -14.45 5.29 -5.85
C LYS A 141 -14.62 6.75 -5.47
N LYS A 142 -13.59 7.58 -5.66
CA LYS A 142 -13.53 8.98 -5.20
C LYS A 142 -13.80 9.11 -3.71
N MET A 143 -13.22 8.20 -2.91
CA MET A 143 -13.49 8.08 -1.48
C MET A 143 -12.20 7.86 -0.68
N PHE A 144 -12.21 8.39 0.53
CA PHE A 144 -11.25 8.05 1.57
C PHE A 144 -11.83 7.00 2.52
N PHE A 145 -10.96 6.11 3.01
CA PHE A 145 -11.29 5.06 3.97
C PHE A 145 -10.23 4.99 5.07
N SER A 146 -10.67 4.84 6.31
CA SER A 146 -9.78 4.54 7.44
C SER A 146 -10.45 3.53 8.37
N PRO A 147 -9.71 2.51 8.87
CA PRO A 147 -10.30 1.52 9.77
C PRO A 147 -10.68 2.13 11.13
N LYS A 148 -9.90 3.10 11.60
CA LYS A 148 -10.14 3.79 12.87
C LYS A 148 -9.40 5.12 12.92
N GLY A 149 -9.91 6.05 13.73
CA GLY A 149 -9.26 7.33 13.97
C GLY A 149 -9.99 8.15 15.02
N ILE A 150 -9.52 9.36 15.21
CA ILE A 150 -10.09 10.31 16.16
C ILE A 150 -10.52 11.56 15.39
N ILE A 151 -11.79 11.91 15.52
CA ILE A 151 -12.34 13.18 14.99
C ILE A 151 -12.40 14.15 16.14
N THR A 152 -11.79 15.32 15.97
CA THR A 152 -11.88 16.46 16.88
C THR A 152 -12.62 17.60 16.18
N ARG A 153 -13.67 18.12 16.77
CA ARG A 153 -14.41 19.28 16.30
C ARG A 153 -13.83 20.59 16.84
N PRO A 154 -14.10 21.74 16.21
CA PRO A 154 -13.63 23.03 16.71
C PRO A 154 -14.11 23.42 18.11
N ASP A 155 -15.24 22.87 18.55
CA ASP A 155 -15.79 23.05 19.90
C ASP A 155 -15.07 22.19 20.96
N GLY A 156 -14.07 21.38 20.55
CA GLY A 156 -13.32 20.49 21.43
C GLY A 156 -13.95 19.11 21.61
N THR A 157 -15.10 18.83 20.98
CA THR A 157 -15.72 17.51 21.04
C THR A 157 -14.85 16.47 20.30
N ILE A 158 -14.62 15.34 20.94
CA ILE A 158 -13.77 14.25 20.43
C ILE A 158 -14.62 13.01 20.21
N TYR A 159 -14.50 12.39 19.05
CA TYR A 159 -15.16 11.14 18.68
C TYR A 159 -14.14 10.10 18.25
N ASN A 160 -14.26 8.88 18.77
CA ASN A 160 -13.56 7.72 18.21
C ASN A 160 -14.35 7.20 17.03
N ALA A 161 -13.77 7.28 15.83
CA ALA A 161 -14.37 6.85 14.58
C ALA A 161 -13.86 5.45 14.21
N ILE A 162 -14.76 4.57 13.82
CA ILE A 162 -14.48 3.24 13.27
C ILE A 162 -15.10 3.17 11.88
N ASN A 163 -14.42 2.50 10.94
CA ASN A 163 -14.87 2.38 9.55
C ASN A 163 -15.14 3.73 8.87
N PHE A 164 -14.28 4.71 9.14
CA PHE A 164 -14.40 6.06 8.58
C PHE A 164 -14.39 6.04 7.07
N LYS A 165 -15.30 6.79 6.44
CA LYS A 165 -15.42 7.01 5.00
C LYS A 165 -15.73 8.46 4.74
N ALA A 166 -15.10 9.04 3.71
CA ALA A 166 -15.38 10.39 3.28
C ALA A 166 -15.18 10.51 1.75
N PRO A 167 -15.96 11.34 1.05
CA PRO A 167 -15.67 11.68 -0.35
C PRO A 167 -14.36 12.46 -0.46
N GLU A 168 -13.81 12.56 -1.70
CA GLU A 168 -12.52 13.23 -1.97
C GLU A 168 -12.45 14.69 -1.50
N ASP A 169 -13.58 15.37 -1.53
CA ASP A 169 -13.68 16.76 -1.07
C ASP A 169 -13.92 16.87 0.43
N PHE A 170 -14.04 15.74 1.12
CA PHE A 170 -14.42 15.67 2.53
C PHE A 170 -15.69 16.47 2.89
N SER A 171 -16.59 16.71 1.96
CA SER A 171 -17.84 17.48 2.19
C SER A 171 -18.73 16.89 3.27
N SER A 172 -18.58 15.58 3.53
CA SER A 172 -19.26 14.81 4.56
C SER A 172 -18.35 13.68 5.03
N PHE A 173 -18.75 12.99 6.07
CA PHE A 173 -18.14 11.71 6.45
C PHE A 173 -19.18 10.78 7.04
N ASP A 174 -18.93 9.49 6.96
CA ASP A 174 -19.66 8.41 7.61
C ASP A 174 -18.71 7.61 8.48
N SER A 175 -19.12 7.28 9.70
CA SER A 175 -18.34 6.42 10.60
C SER A 175 -19.23 5.83 11.68
N GLU A 176 -18.87 4.65 12.16
CA GLU A 176 -19.39 4.11 13.40
C GLU A 176 -18.69 4.84 14.56
N LEU A 177 -19.44 5.58 15.36
CA LEU A 177 -18.91 6.29 16.52
C LEU A 177 -18.90 5.35 17.72
N ALA A 178 -17.70 4.98 18.17
CA ALA A 178 -17.57 4.05 19.31
C ALA A 178 -17.76 4.73 20.68
N SER A 179 -17.36 5.99 20.80
CA SER A 179 -17.55 6.83 21.99
C SER A 179 -17.24 8.29 21.66
N GLY A 180 -17.86 9.22 22.38
CA GLY A 180 -17.58 10.66 22.29
C GLY A 180 -17.33 11.22 23.67
N GLU A 181 -16.33 12.08 23.79
CA GLU A 181 -16.12 12.93 24.96
C GLU A 181 -16.41 14.37 24.57
N THR A 182 -17.32 15.02 25.28
CA THR A 182 -17.61 16.44 25.06
C THR A 182 -16.89 17.23 26.15
N TYR A 183 -16.04 18.16 25.74
CA TYR A 183 -15.48 19.13 26.70
C TYR A 183 -16.56 20.16 27.02
N VAL A 184 -17.22 19.99 28.16
CA VAL A 184 -18.06 21.05 28.71
C VAL A 184 -17.13 22.09 29.32
N LYS A 185 -16.98 23.25 28.66
CA LYS A 185 -16.31 24.40 29.22
C LYS A 185 -17.23 24.96 30.33
N GLY A 186 -17.23 24.27 31.50
CA GLY A 186 -17.93 24.71 32.70
C GLY A 186 -17.15 25.86 33.29
N ASP A 187 -17.75 27.03 33.30
CA ASP A 187 -17.39 28.10 34.24
C ASP A 187 -17.75 27.60 35.64
N LEU A 188 -16.76 26.99 36.32
CA LEU A 188 -16.87 26.66 37.75
C LEU A 188 -16.52 27.93 38.52
N THR A 189 -17.41 28.89 38.49
CA THR A 189 -17.40 29.95 39.49
C THR A 189 -18.10 29.43 40.74
N PRO A 190 -17.42 29.39 41.92
CA PRO A 190 -18.02 29.02 43.19
C PRO A 190 -19.02 30.07 43.70
#